data_b43c4c3820616f123ee154de903883e8
#
_entry.id   b43c4c3820616f123ee154de903883e8
#
_cell.length_a   1.000
_cell.length_b   1.000
_cell.length_c   1.000
_cell.angle_alpha   90.00
_cell.angle_beta   90.00
_cell.angle_gamma   90.00
#
_symmetry.space_group_name_H-M   'P 1'
#
loop_
_entity.id
_entity.type
_entity.pdbx_description
1 polymer ?
#
loop_
_entity_poly.entity_id
_entity_poly.type
_entity_poly.pdbx_seq_one_letter_code
_entity_poly.pdbx_strand_id
1 'polypeptide(L)'
;VSKVLVLYYSSYGHVETLANAVAEGARGVVGTQVDLYRVAELVPDEVAAKSGYKEDTTAAVLDDPSVLAEYDAIVVGTPTRFGNMASQMRNFWDKTGGLWAQGKLIGKLGGAFTSTASQHGGQETTLTSIHTTLLHHGMAVVGVPYSCPALTELDEVSGGTPYGATTIAGGDGSRQPSENELTIARFQGQHIAEMAAKLAG
;
A
#
# COMPACT_ATOMS: atom_id res chain seq x y z
N VAL A 1 -0.92 17.96 -13.88
CA VAL A 1 -0.03 16.89 -13.42
C VAL A 1 -0.60 16.36 -12.11
N SER A 2 -1.04 15.11 -12.09
CA SER A 2 -1.49 14.45 -10.84
C SER A 2 -0.31 13.93 -10.03
N LYS A 3 -0.44 13.93 -8.70
CA LYS A 3 0.58 13.44 -7.78
C LYS A 3 0.07 12.22 -7.02
N VAL A 4 0.81 11.11 -7.10
CA VAL A 4 0.48 9.85 -6.42
C VAL A 4 1.59 9.52 -5.42
N LEU A 5 1.21 9.23 -4.19
CA LEU A 5 2.11 8.71 -3.16
C LEU A 5 1.88 7.21 -2.99
N VAL A 6 2.93 6.43 -3.02
CA VAL A 6 2.94 5.06 -2.51
C VAL A 6 3.68 5.07 -1.18
N LEU A 7 2.95 4.82 -0.10
CA LEU A 7 3.45 4.84 1.27
C LEU A 7 3.37 3.44 1.86
N TYR A 8 4.48 2.88 2.33
CA TYR A 8 4.48 1.52 2.83
C TYR A 8 5.29 1.33 4.12
N TYR A 9 5.01 0.23 4.80
CA TYR A 9 5.87 -0.41 5.79
C TYR A 9 6.13 -1.85 5.36
N SER A 10 7.35 -2.33 5.53
CA SER A 10 7.73 -3.70 5.21
C SER A 10 8.80 -4.20 6.18
N SER A 11 8.55 -5.35 6.84
CA SER A 11 9.56 -5.99 7.71
C SER A 11 10.51 -6.88 6.91
N TYR A 12 9.99 -7.66 5.95
CA TYR A 12 10.74 -8.72 5.26
C TYR A 12 10.88 -8.51 3.75
N GLY A 13 10.38 -7.40 3.21
CA GLY A 13 10.52 -7.04 1.81
C GLY A 13 9.33 -7.36 0.91
N HIS A 14 8.37 -8.19 1.31
CA HIS A 14 7.23 -8.55 0.46
C HIS A 14 6.35 -7.34 0.11
N VAL A 15 6.01 -6.52 1.09
CA VAL A 15 5.24 -5.28 0.88
C VAL A 15 6.05 -4.26 0.09
N GLU A 16 7.37 -4.16 0.31
CA GLU A 16 8.25 -3.30 -0.49
C GLU A 16 8.24 -3.69 -1.96
N THR A 17 8.27 -5.00 -2.26
CA THR A 17 8.19 -5.50 -3.64
C THR A 17 6.86 -5.13 -4.29
N LEU A 18 5.73 -5.27 -3.57
CA LEU A 18 4.43 -4.80 -4.06
C LEU A 18 4.40 -3.27 -4.24
N ALA A 19 4.98 -2.52 -3.30
CA ALA A 19 5.02 -1.05 -3.36
C ALA A 19 5.75 -0.55 -4.62
N ASN A 20 6.86 -1.20 -4.98
CA ASN A 20 7.57 -0.91 -6.21
C ASN A 20 6.71 -1.19 -7.45
N ALA A 21 5.97 -2.31 -7.47
CA ALA A 21 5.08 -2.65 -8.59
C ALA A 21 3.91 -1.66 -8.71
N VAL A 22 3.29 -1.26 -7.58
CA VAL A 22 2.25 -0.21 -7.58
C VAL A 22 2.81 1.10 -8.13
N ALA A 23 3.98 1.53 -7.66
CA ALA A 23 4.62 2.74 -8.14
C ALA A 23 4.99 2.67 -9.62
N GLU A 24 5.46 1.51 -10.10
CA GLU A 24 5.72 1.26 -11.53
C GLU A 24 4.46 1.45 -12.37
N GLY A 25 3.35 0.82 -11.98
CA GLY A 25 2.08 0.97 -12.68
C GLY A 25 1.59 2.42 -12.74
N ALA A 26 1.69 3.14 -11.62
CA ALA A 26 1.30 4.54 -11.56
C ALA A 26 2.18 5.44 -12.45
N ARG A 27 3.50 5.20 -12.50
CA ARG A 27 4.43 5.93 -13.38
C ARG A 27 4.17 5.72 -14.86
N GLY A 28 3.51 4.62 -15.23
CA GLY A 28 3.08 4.36 -16.61
C GLY A 28 2.01 5.33 -17.12
N VAL A 29 1.34 6.08 -16.24
CA VAL A 29 0.29 7.04 -16.61
C VAL A 29 0.90 8.40 -16.93
N VAL A 30 0.75 8.84 -18.15
CA VAL A 30 1.29 10.14 -18.62
C VAL A 30 0.75 11.29 -17.79
N GLY A 31 1.64 12.19 -17.38
CA GLY A 31 1.26 13.36 -16.58
C GLY A 31 1.09 13.07 -15.08
N THR A 32 1.57 11.92 -14.61
CA THR A 32 1.57 11.55 -13.19
C THR A 32 2.98 11.62 -12.60
N GLN A 33 3.12 12.33 -11.49
CA GLN A 33 4.30 12.27 -10.63
C GLN A 33 4.05 11.23 -9.54
N VAL A 34 5.01 10.34 -9.30
CA VAL A 34 4.88 9.24 -8.33
C VAL A 34 6.06 9.26 -7.36
N ASP A 35 5.74 9.43 -6.10
CA ASP A 35 6.71 9.34 -5.01
C ASP A 35 6.49 8.04 -4.23
N LEU A 36 7.59 7.42 -3.80
CA LEU A 36 7.61 6.19 -3.03
C LEU A 36 8.34 6.43 -1.71
N TYR A 37 7.63 6.31 -0.61
CA TYR A 37 8.17 6.46 0.74
C TYR A 37 7.80 5.28 1.63
N ARG A 38 8.59 5.07 2.67
CA ARG A 38 8.25 4.15 3.77
C ARG A 38 8.02 4.92 5.06
N VAL A 39 7.28 4.32 5.99
CA VAL A 39 7.18 4.84 7.36
C VAL A 39 8.35 4.34 8.20
N ALA A 40 8.64 5.04 9.29
CA ALA A 40 9.73 4.69 10.20
C ALA A 40 9.51 3.33 10.88
N GLU A 41 10.60 2.61 11.12
CA GLU A 41 10.62 1.43 11.98
C GLU A 41 10.48 1.85 13.45
N LEU A 42 9.73 1.08 14.23
CA LEU A 42 9.52 1.29 15.66
C LEU A 42 10.23 0.22 16.51
N VAL A 43 10.61 -0.88 15.89
CA VAL A 43 11.34 -1.96 16.56
C VAL A 43 12.80 -1.55 16.71
N PRO A 44 13.42 -1.73 17.89
CA PRO A 44 14.85 -1.46 18.07
C PRO A 44 15.73 -2.25 17.10
N ASP A 45 16.80 -1.63 16.60
CA ASP A 45 17.66 -2.20 15.56
C ASP A 45 18.16 -3.62 15.88
N GLU A 46 18.59 -3.85 17.14
CA GLU A 46 19.05 -5.18 17.54
C GLU A 46 17.94 -6.26 17.53
N VAL A 47 16.69 -5.87 17.77
CA VAL A 47 15.54 -6.78 17.73
C VAL A 47 15.15 -7.03 16.27
N ALA A 48 15.14 -5.99 15.43
CA ALA A 48 14.88 -6.11 14.00
C ALA A 48 15.90 -7.04 13.32
N ALA A 49 17.19 -6.85 13.61
CA ALA A 49 18.27 -7.70 13.09
C ALA A 49 18.13 -9.16 13.52
N LYS A 50 17.86 -9.43 14.81
CA LYS A 50 17.61 -10.78 15.33
C LYS A 50 16.37 -11.43 14.71
N SER A 51 15.38 -10.64 14.33
CA SER A 51 14.13 -11.10 13.71
C SER A 51 14.26 -11.26 12.19
N GLY A 52 15.43 -10.98 11.61
CA GLY A 52 15.68 -11.10 10.18
C GLY A 52 14.96 -10.06 9.34
N TYR A 53 14.71 -8.87 9.88
CA TYR A 53 14.12 -7.78 9.10
C TYR A 53 15.06 -7.33 7.99
N LYS A 54 14.48 -6.94 6.85
CA LYS A 54 15.23 -6.46 5.70
C LYS A 54 15.85 -5.09 6.00
N GLU A 55 17.18 -4.99 5.89
CA GLU A 55 17.93 -3.75 6.19
C GLU A 55 18.15 -2.87 4.95
N ASP A 56 18.30 -3.47 3.76
CA ASP A 56 18.62 -2.79 2.51
C ASP A 56 17.36 -2.23 1.81
N THR A 57 16.69 -1.28 2.43
CA THR A 57 15.55 -0.59 1.84
C THR A 57 15.99 0.67 1.10
N THR A 58 15.43 0.92 -0.10
CA THR A 58 15.82 2.05 -0.95
C THR A 58 14.96 3.28 -0.77
N ALA A 59 13.70 3.13 -0.32
CA ALA A 59 12.80 4.25 -0.13
C ALA A 59 13.16 5.06 1.12
N ALA A 60 13.13 6.38 1.00
CA ALA A 60 13.30 7.28 2.13
C ALA A 60 12.13 7.16 3.12
N VAL A 61 12.40 7.48 4.39
CA VAL A 61 11.36 7.57 5.42
C VAL A 61 10.59 8.87 5.25
N LEU A 62 9.26 8.79 5.30
CA LEU A 62 8.38 9.95 5.40
C LEU A 62 8.09 10.22 6.88
N ASP A 63 8.77 11.20 7.44
CA ASP A 63 8.62 11.55 8.86
C ASP A 63 7.47 12.52 9.11
N ASP A 64 7.25 13.47 8.20
CA ASP A 64 6.22 14.50 8.32
C ASP A 64 4.93 14.10 7.58
N PRO A 65 3.85 13.74 8.29
CA PRO A 65 2.60 13.36 7.65
C PRO A 65 1.89 14.55 6.96
N SER A 66 2.28 15.80 7.23
CA SER A 66 1.65 16.97 6.57
C SER A 66 1.82 16.96 5.06
N VAL A 67 2.86 16.32 4.56
CA VAL A 67 3.16 16.12 3.14
C VAL A 67 2.04 15.37 2.40
N LEU A 68 1.24 14.55 3.10
CA LEU A 68 0.09 13.85 2.49
C LEU A 68 -0.89 14.82 1.79
N ALA A 69 -0.99 16.05 2.27
CA ALA A 69 -1.86 17.07 1.68
C ALA A 69 -1.46 17.50 0.25
N GLU A 70 -0.23 17.20 -0.17
CA GLU A 70 0.30 17.59 -1.49
C GLU A 70 -0.08 16.59 -2.61
N TYR A 71 -0.58 15.41 -2.25
CA TYR A 71 -0.92 14.35 -3.20
C TYR A 71 -2.40 14.33 -3.54
N ASP A 72 -2.72 13.89 -4.75
CA ASP A 72 -4.10 13.65 -5.23
C ASP A 72 -4.56 12.24 -4.88
N ALA A 73 -3.63 11.30 -4.82
CA ALA A 73 -3.89 9.92 -4.45
C ALA A 73 -2.80 9.36 -3.53
N ILE A 74 -3.19 8.51 -2.58
CA ILE A 74 -2.27 7.85 -1.63
C ILE A 74 -2.59 6.35 -1.63
N VAL A 75 -1.60 5.51 -1.95
CA VAL A 75 -1.72 4.05 -1.89
C VAL A 75 -0.90 3.54 -0.72
N VAL A 76 -1.56 2.88 0.23
CA VAL A 76 -0.97 2.49 1.52
C VAL A 76 -0.70 0.99 1.55
N GLY A 77 0.55 0.61 1.81
CA GLY A 77 0.99 -0.77 1.94
C GLY A 77 1.47 -1.14 3.34
N THR A 78 1.01 -2.26 3.87
CA THR A 78 1.44 -2.78 5.15
C THR A 78 1.32 -4.30 5.19
N PRO A 79 2.21 -5.03 5.87
CA PRO A 79 1.93 -6.43 6.16
C PRO A 79 0.78 -6.53 7.15
N THR A 80 0.08 -7.67 7.16
CA THR A 80 -0.91 -7.95 8.20
C THR A 80 -0.24 -8.12 9.56
N ARG A 81 -0.89 -7.62 10.57
CA ARG A 81 -0.69 -7.99 11.97
C ARG A 81 -2.05 -8.30 12.57
N PHE A 82 -2.35 -9.61 12.66
CA PHE A 82 -3.63 -10.09 13.20
C PHE A 82 -4.86 -9.50 12.49
N GLY A 83 -4.82 -9.42 11.16
CA GLY A 83 -5.92 -8.88 10.36
C GLY A 83 -6.01 -7.35 10.29
N ASN A 84 -5.01 -6.64 10.79
CA ASN A 84 -4.91 -5.17 10.80
C ASN A 84 -3.56 -4.71 10.23
N MET A 85 -3.43 -3.40 9.97
CA MET A 85 -2.15 -2.81 9.61
C MET A 85 -1.12 -2.96 10.74
N ALA A 86 0.16 -3.03 10.38
CA ALA A 86 1.25 -3.04 11.36
C ALA A 86 1.28 -1.76 12.19
N SER A 87 1.78 -1.86 13.43
CA SER A 87 1.86 -0.73 14.37
C SER A 87 2.66 0.45 13.81
N GLN A 88 3.67 0.21 13.01
CA GLN A 88 4.46 1.25 12.33
C GLN A 88 3.59 2.12 11.42
N MET A 89 2.75 1.48 10.60
CA MET A 89 1.81 2.18 9.73
C MET A 89 0.72 2.87 10.55
N ARG A 90 0.18 2.22 11.58
CA ARG A 90 -0.81 2.83 12.46
C ARG A 90 -0.25 4.05 13.19
N ASN A 91 0.96 3.98 13.73
CA ASN A 91 1.63 5.10 14.38
C ASN A 91 1.82 6.31 13.43
N PHE A 92 2.09 6.06 12.16
CA PHE A 92 2.16 7.14 11.16
C PHE A 92 0.79 7.82 11.00
N TRP A 93 -0.27 7.04 10.80
CA TRP A 93 -1.63 7.57 10.62
C TRP A 93 -2.17 8.26 11.89
N ASP A 94 -1.80 7.81 13.08
CA ASP A 94 -2.18 8.46 14.34
C ASP A 94 -1.62 9.89 14.47
N LYS A 95 -0.54 10.20 13.75
CA LYS A 95 0.04 11.56 13.70
C LYS A 95 -0.69 12.50 12.73
N THR A 96 -1.67 12.02 11.98
CA THR A 96 -2.41 12.82 10.97
C THR A 96 -3.60 13.60 11.55
N GLY A 97 -3.77 13.65 12.86
CA GLY A 97 -4.90 14.34 13.51
C GLY A 97 -5.05 15.80 13.08
N GLY A 98 -3.96 16.52 12.87
CA GLY A 98 -3.98 17.90 12.38
C GLY A 98 -4.52 18.02 10.95
N LEU A 99 -4.16 17.09 10.06
CA LEU A 99 -4.70 17.02 8.70
C LEU A 99 -6.20 16.72 8.71
N TRP A 100 -6.61 15.77 9.56
CA TRP A 100 -8.02 15.40 9.73
C TRP A 100 -8.85 16.60 10.20
N ALA A 101 -8.41 17.30 11.25
CA ALA A 101 -9.11 18.45 11.80
C ALA A 101 -9.28 19.60 10.77
N GLN A 102 -8.37 19.72 9.83
CA GLN A 102 -8.38 20.72 8.76
C GLN A 102 -9.03 20.22 7.46
N GLY A 103 -9.47 18.96 7.40
CA GLY A 103 -10.09 18.37 6.21
C GLY A 103 -9.14 18.27 5.00
N LYS A 104 -7.82 18.20 5.21
CA LYS A 104 -6.81 18.30 4.14
C LYS A 104 -6.80 17.13 3.16
N LEU A 105 -7.36 15.98 3.54
CA LEU A 105 -7.41 14.80 2.68
C LEU A 105 -8.81 14.54 2.09
N ILE A 106 -9.79 15.40 2.39
CA ILE A 106 -11.16 15.24 1.85
C ILE A 106 -11.12 15.29 0.31
N GLY A 107 -11.75 14.29 -0.32
CA GLY A 107 -11.88 14.17 -1.77
C GLY A 107 -10.66 13.59 -2.48
N LYS A 108 -9.54 13.36 -1.80
CA LYS A 108 -8.38 12.66 -2.36
C LYS A 108 -8.67 11.17 -2.53
N LEU A 109 -7.97 10.52 -3.44
CA LEU A 109 -8.09 9.07 -3.65
C LEU A 109 -7.21 8.30 -2.68
N GLY A 110 -7.70 7.14 -2.23
CA GLY A 110 -6.95 6.23 -1.36
C GLY A 110 -7.06 4.79 -1.81
N GLY A 111 -5.95 4.07 -1.81
CA GLY A 111 -5.88 2.63 -2.07
C GLY A 111 -5.08 1.91 -1.02
N ALA A 112 -5.16 0.58 -1.00
CA ALA A 112 -4.44 -0.25 -0.03
C ALA A 112 -3.88 -1.51 -0.68
N PHE A 113 -2.75 -2.01 -0.16
CA PHE A 113 -2.18 -3.32 -0.50
C PHE A 113 -1.53 -3.96 0.73
N THR A 114 -1.44 -5.30 0.76
CA THR A 114 -0.95 -6.01 1.94
C THR A 114 -0.22 -7.31 1.60
N SER A 115 0.45 -7.87 2.59
CA SER A 115 1.05 -9.20 2.60
C SER A 115 0.57 -9.99 3.81
N THR A 116 0.32 -11.28 3.60
CA THR A 116 -0.01 -12.25 4.65
C THR A 116 0.85 -13.49 4.51
N ALA A 117 1.01 -14.27 5.58
CA ALA A 117 1.73 -15.54 5.50
C ALA A 117 0.91 -16.62 4.77
N SER A 118 -0.42 -16.59 4.89
CA SER A 118 -1.33 -17.59 4.34
C SER A 118 -2.43 -16.96 3.48
N GLN A 119 -3.10 -17.79 2.64
CA GLN A 119 -4.16 -17.33 1.74
C GLN A 119 -5.32 -16.63 2.45
N HIS A 120 -5.69 -17.11 3.64
CA HIS A 120 -6.81 -16.57 4.40
C HIS A 120 -6.37 -15.89 5.71
N GLY A 121 -5.10 -15.46 5.77
CA GLY A 121 -4.48 -14.88 6.96
C GLY A 121 -4.80 -13.40 7.19
N GLY A 122 -5.91 -12.89 6.68
CA GLY A 122 -6.39 -11.53 6.92
C GLY A 122 -6.07 -10.53 5.80
N GLN A 123 -6.01 -10.96 4.54
CA GLN A 123 -5.80 -10.05 3.41
C GLN A 123 -6.90 -8.99 3.36
N GLU A 124 -8.16 -9.40 3.28
CA GLU A 124 -9.30 -8.50 3.17
C GLU A 124 -9.47 -7.63 4.42
N THR A 125 -9.34 -8.23 5.62
CA THR A 125 -9.50 -7.48 6.87
C THR A 125 -8.41 -6.41 7.05
N THR A 126 -7.17 -6.71 6.67
CA THR A 126 -6.09 -5.72 6.70
C THR A 126 -6.36 -4.57 5.73
N LEU A 127 -6.76 -4.87 4.49
CA LEU A 127 -7.11 -3.85 3.51
C LEU A 127 -8.27 -2.99 3.98
N THR A 128 -9.34 -3.59 4.49
CA THR A 128 -10.52 -2.86 4.98
C THR A 128 -10.20 -2.03 6.24
N SER A 129 -9.25 -2.45 7.07
CA SER A 129 -8.79 -1.63 8.21
C SER A 129 -8.11 -0.34 7.73
N ILE A 130 -7.35 -0.42 6.62
CA ILE A 130 -6.77 0.77 5.98
C ILE A 130 -7.88 1.62 5.37
N HIS A 131 -8.81 1.01 4.61
CA HIS A 131 -9.95 1.73 4.01
C HIS A 131 -10.75 2.51 5.06
N THR A 132 -10.97 1.93 6.24
CA THR A 132 -11.64 2.60 7.34
C THR A 132 -10.90 3.89 7.74
N THR A 133 -9.57 3.84 7.85
CA THR A 133 -8.74 5.01 8.15
C THR A 133 -8.87 6.08 7.05
N LEU A 134 -8.79 5.68 5.77
CA LEU A 134 -8.92 6.59 4.63
C LEU A 134 -10.31 7.26 4.59
N LEU A 135 -11.36 6.50 4.84
CA LEU A 135 -12.74 7.02 4.91
C LEU A 135 -12.92 8.03 6.04
N HIS A 136 -12.29 7.82 7.21
CA HIS A 136 -12.30 8.80 8.30
C HIS A 136 -11.64 10.12 7.93
N HIS A 137 -10.68 10.09 7.00
CA HIS A 137 -10.08 11.29 6.41
C HIS A 137 -10.90 11.91 5.27
N GLY A 138 -12.05 11.34 4.92
CA GLY A 138 -12.91 11.84 3.83
C GLY A 138 -12.38 11.51 2.43
N MET A 139 -11.49 10.53 2.33
CA MET A 139 -10.92 10.07 1.05
C MET A 139 -11.87 9.13 0.34
N ALA A 140 -11.83 9.13 -0.99
CA ALA A 140 -12.53 8.15 -1.83
C ALA A 140 -11.67 6.90 -1.99
N VAL A 141 -12.17 5.76 -1.55
CA VAL A 141 -11.44 4.48 -1.63
C VAL A 141 -11.51 3.90 -3.04
N VAL A 142 -10.36 3.51 -3.59
CA VAL A 142 -10.20 2.89 -4.89
C VAL A 142 -9.58 1.50 -4.74
N GLY A 143 -10.30 0.47 -5.15
CA GLY A 143 -9.81 -0.90 -5.18
C GLY A 143 -9.25 -1.31 -6.54
N VAL A 144 -9.23 -2.63 -6.79
CA VAL A 144 -8.86 -3.22 -8.08
C VAL A 144 -10.10 -3.77 -8.74
N PRO A 145 -10.56 -3.20 -9.87
CA PRO A 145 -11.75 -3.69 -10.56
C PRO A 145 -11.49 -5.03 -11.25
N TYR A 146 -12.52 -5.83 -11.46
CA TYR A 146 -12.44 -7.11 -12.17
C TYR A 146 -12.13 -6.98 -13.68
N SER A 147 -11.94 -5.77 -14.19
CA SER A 147 -11.28 -5.55 -15.49
C SER A 147 -9.77 -5.91 -15.46
N CYS A 148 -9.21 -6.18 -14.28
CA CYS A 148 -7.91 -6.81 -14.11
C CYS A 148 -8.07 -8.35 -14.17
N PRO A 149 -7.73 -9.02 -15.29
CA PRO A 149 -7.96 -10.47 -15.44
C PRO A 149 -7.18 -11.31 -14.43
N ALA A 150 -6.03 -10.80 -13.96
CA ALA A 150 -5.20 -11.48 -12.98
C ALA A 150 -5.90 -11.76 -11.63
N LEU A 151 -7.01 -11.06 -11.32
CA LEU A 151 -7.83 -11.32 -10.13
C LEU A 151 -8.56 -12.66 -10.18
N THR A 152 -8.74 -13.23 -11.36
CA THR A 152 -9.47 -14.49 -11.56
C THR A 152 -8.56 -15.69 -11.86
N GLU A 153 -7.25 -15.52 -11.64
CA GLU A 153 -6.26 -16.59 -11.80
C GLU A 153 -6.51 -17.71 -10.77
N LEU A 154 -6.60 -18.95 -11.21
CA LEU A 154 -6.87 -20.13 -10.38
C LEU A 154 -5.83 -21.25 -10.58
N ASP A 155 -4.91 -21.10 -11.53
CA ASP A 155 -3.93 -22.15 -11.84
C ASP A 155 -2.72 -22.14 -10.89
N GLU A 156 -2.60 -21.08 -10.08
CA GLU A 156 -1.57 -20.98 -9.04
C GLU A 156 -2.16 -20.45 -7.72
N VAL A 157 -1.41 -20.67 -6.63
CA VAL A 157 -1.69 -19.99 -5.35
C VAL A 157 -1.29 -18.52 -5.50
N SER A 158 -2.26 -17.64 -5.50
CA SER A 158 -2.05 -16.21 -5.71
C SER A 158 -2.86 -15.38 -4.72
N GLY A 159 -2.28 -14.26 -4.29
CA GLY A 159 -3.02 -13.16 -3.70
C GLY A 159 -3.82 -12.40 -4.77
N GLY A 160 -4.39 -11.30 -4.37
CA GLY A 160 -5.18 -10.40 -5.20
C GLY A 160 -6.63 -10.38 -4.79
N THR A 161 -7.15 -9.19 -4.55
CA THR A 161 -8.54 -8.97 -4.14
C THR A 161 -9.07 -7.69 -4.80
N PRO A 162 -10.41 -7.53 -4.92
CA PRO A 162 -10.98 -6.27 -5.40
C PRO A 162 -10.77 -5.11 -4.43
N TYR A 163 -10.37 -5.39 -3.19
CA TYR A 163 -10.08 -4.37 -2.16
C TYR A 163 -8.68 -3.79 -2.28
N GLY A 164 -7.79 -4.48 -2.98
CA GLY A 164 -6.40 -4.08 -3.21
C GLY A 164 -5.50 -5.27 -3.52
N ALA A 165 -4.30 -4.98 -4.01
CA ALA A 165 -3.28 -5.99 -4.30
C ALA A 165 -2.80 -6.68 -3.02
N THR A 166 -2.52 -7.97 -3.09
CA THR A 166 -2.02 -8.76 -1.96
C THR A 166 -0.99 -9.77 -2.41
N THR A 167 -0.14 -10.23 -1.48
CA THR A 167 0.78 -11.35 -1.70
C THR A 167 0.77 -12.30 -0.51
N ILE A 168 1.07 -13.56 -0.78
CA ILE A 168 1.22 -14.63 0.21
C ILE A 168 2.71 -14.91 0.39
N ALA A 169 3.22 -14.71 1.61
CA ALA A 169 4.65 -14.86 1.90
C ALA A 169 5.07 -16.30 2.23
N GLY A 170 4.11 -17.16 2.60
CA GLY A 170 4.40 -18.45 3.21
C GLY A 170 4.67 -18.34 4.71
N GLY A 171 4.54 -19.44 5.44
CA GLY A 171 4.72 -19.46 6.90
C GLY A 171 6.14 -19.12 7.36
N ASP A 172 7.13 -19.39 6.53
CA ASP A 172 8.55 -19.09 6.74
C ASP A 172 9.01 -17.79 6.05
N GLY A 173 8.10 -17.11 5.31
CA GLY A 173 8.41 -15.90 4.56
C GLY A 173 9.25 -16.11 3.29
N SER A 174 9.47 -17.35 2.86
CA SER A 174 10.34 -17.65 1.72
C SER A 174 9.69 -17.37 0.37
N ARG A 175 8.35 -17.42 0.28
CA ARG A 175 7.64 -17.16 -0.97
C ARG A 175 7.67 -15.67 -1.30
N GLN A 176 8.24 -15.34 -2.45
CA GLN A 176 8.23 -13.98 -2.98
C GLN A 176 6.92 -13.72 -3.75
N PRO A 177 6.52 -12.44 -3.91
CA PRO A 177 5.37 -12.09 -4.73
C PRO A 177 5.45 -12.71 -6.12
N SER A 178 4.38 -13.39 -6.55
CA SER A 178 4.31 -14.01 -7.88
C SER A 178 4.10 -12.94 -8.96
N GLU A 179 4.37 -13.30 -10.23
CA GLU A 179 4.13 -12.38 -11.33
C GLU A 179 2.65 -12.00 -11.47
N ASN A 180 1.72 -12.91 -11.12
CA ASN A 180 0.30 -12.61 -11.08
C ASN A 180 -0.01 -11.53 -10.02
N GLU A 181 0.55 -11.66 -8.81
CA GLU A 181 0.40 -10.68 -7.73
C GLU A 181 1.01 -9.32 -8.10
N LEU A 182 2.19 -9.31 -8.74
CA LEU A 182 2.84 -8.09 -9.23
C LEU A 182 2.03 -7.43 -10.37
N THR A 183 1.42 -8.22 -11.24
CA THR A 183 0.54 -7.71 -12.30
C THR A 183 -0.67 -6.99 -11.70
N ILE A 184 -1.28 -7.55 -10.65
CA ILE A 184 -2.39 -6.90 -9.93
C ILE A 184 -1.91 -5.60 -9.26
N ALA A 185 -0.73 -5.61 -8.66
CA ALA A 185 -0.16 -4.42 -8.02
C ALA A 185 0.13 -3.28 -9.03
N ARG A 186 0.72 -3.59 -10.19
CA ARG A 186 0.90 -2.62 -11.28
C ARG A 186 -0.43 -2.09 -11.78
N PHE A 187 -1.41 -2.97 -11.97
CA PHE A 187 -2.76 -2.57 -12.40
C PHE A 187 -3.39 -1.61 -11.39
N GLN A 188 -3.29 -1.90 -10.08
CA GLN A 188 -3.79 -1.01 -9.04
C GLN A 188 -3.16 0.37 -9.12
N GLY A 189 -1.84 0.44 -9.26
CA GLY A 189 -1.10 1.69 -9.40
C GLY A 189 -1.53 2.49 -10.62
N GLN A 190 -1.64 1.84 -11.77
CA GLN A 190 -2.12 2.46 -13.00
C GLN A 190 -3.55 2.98 -12.84
N HIS A 191 -4.45 2.14 -12.34
CA HIS A 191 -5.88 2.48 -12.20
C HIS A 191 -6.10 3.71 -11.31
N ILE A 192 -5.47 3.76 -10.13
CA ILE A 192 -5.63 4.91 -9.23
C ILE A 192 -5.01 6.18 -9.81
N ALA A 193 -3.88 6.07 -10.53
CA ALA A 193 -3.24 7.20 -11.20
C ALA A 193 -4.12 7.76 -12.34
N GLU A 194 -4.76 6.90 -13.14
CA GLU A 194 -5.72 7.30 -14.16
C GLU A 194 -6.93 8.03 -13.56
N MET A 195 -7.43 7.55 -12.43
CA MET A 195 -8.52 8.22 -11.71
C MET A 195 -8.07 9.59 -11.16
N ALA A 196 -6.88 9.65 -10.54
CA ALA A 196 -6.32 10.90 -10.04
C ALA A 196 -6.14 11.93 -11.18
N ALA A 197 -5.64 11.51 -12.34
CA ALA A 197 -5.50 12.39 -13.50
C ALA A 197 -6.85 12.94 -14.00
N LYS A 198 -7.92 12.15 -13.98
CA LYS A 198 -9.27 12.59 -14.35
C LYS A 198 -9.88 13.59 -13.37
N LEU A 199 -9.54 13.48 -12.07
CA LEU A 199 -10.05 14.39 -11.04
C LEU A 199 -9.24 15.69 -10.96
N ALA A 200 -7.98 15.67 -11.35
CA ALA A 200 -7.09 16.84 -11.34
C ALA A 200 -7.24 17.74 -12.59
N GLY A 201 -7.87 17.24 -13.64
CA GLY A 201 -8.05 17.96 -14.92
C GLY A 201 -9.35 18.60 -15.09
#